data_078b687b0a7682c3dabc428d93ba16e3
#
_entry.id   078b687b0a7682c3dabc428d93ba16e3
#
_cell.length_a   1.000
_cell.length_b   1.000
_cell.length_c   1.000
_cell.angle_alpha   90.00
_cell.angle_beta   90.00
_cell.angle_gamma   90.00
#
_symmetry.space_group_name_H-M   'P 1'
#
loop_
_entity.id
_entity.type
_entity.pdbx_description
1 polymer ?
#
loop_
_entity_poly.entity_id
_entity_poly.type
_entity_poly.pdbx_seq_one_letter_code
_entity_poly.pdbx_strand_id
1 'polypeptide(L)'
;MDYCKQLSLVSDRLLKDYDVIIDTNTVIKNKKHVGVLPDYAHAAYHAFYGQIKEVNIKWLNFKFEKLPNVCGKINILPAEKVFSDWEGIVWFKGIPETYHLKDFKVLDFFVNEACVGFYNIEGKTEELHYLYFEEEPVPLGINLEGYCQLLSLSYGFFYWQSAIVELITKKKSQESKDFKRYMPKLFSDFSYPQFVEVYNQVRIKKT
;
A
#
# COMPACT_ATOMS: atom_id res chain seq x y z
N MET A 1 3.91 -11.57 -12.38
CA MET A 1 4.78 -10.43 -11.94
C MET A 1 5.92 -10.94 -11.07
N ASP A 2 7.13 -10.36 -11.17
CA ASP A 2 8.25 -10.58 -10.22
C ASP A 2 8.20 -9.49 -9.14
N TYR A 3 7.48 -9.78 -8.06
CA TYR A 3 7.30 -8.86 -6.94
C TYR A 3 8.60 -8.56 -6.20
N CYS A 4 9.49 -9.56 -6.08
CA CYS A 4 10.79 -9.38 -5.45
C CYS A 4 11.63 -8.34 -6.19
N LYS A 5 11.71 -8.46 -7.50
CA LYS A 5 12.44 -7.51 -8.34
C LYS A 5 11.85 -6.11 -8.24
N GLN A 6 10.52 -6.02 -8.32
CA GLN A 6 9.83 -4.73 -8.30
C GLN A 6 10.03 -3.98 -6.98
N LEU A 7 9.87 -4.65 -5.84
CA LEU A 7 10.03 -4.01 -4.53
C LEU A 7 11.50 -3.77 -4.15
N SER A 8 12.43 -4.62 -4.61
CA SER A 8 13.85 -4.35 -4.44
C SER A 8 14.30 -3.11 -5.23
N LEU A 9 13.71 -2.84 -6.39
CA LEU A 9 14.00 -1.61 -7.16
C LEU A 9 13.64 -0.33 -6.40
N VAL A 10 12.63 -0.35 -5.53
CA VAL A 10 12.31 0.79 -4.66
C VAL A 10 13.49 1.09 -3.74
N SER A 11 14.01 0.08 -3.04
CA SER A 11 15.16 0.22 -2.17
C SER A 11 16.40 0.72 -2.93
N ASP A 12 16.67 0.12 -4.10
CA ASP A 12 17.85 0.48 -4.90
C ASP A 12 17.80 1.94 -5.41
N ARG A 13 16.60 2.45 -5.67
CA ARG A 13 16.40 3.84 -6.08
C ARG A 13 16.54 4.79 -4.90
N LEU A 14 15.91 4.49 -3.76
CA LEU A 14 16.04 5.29 -2.55
C LEU A 14 17.49 5.40 -2.07
N LEU A 15 18.29 4.34 -2.20
CA LEU A 15 19.73 4.34 -1.86
C LEU A 15 20.59 5.24 -2.76
N LYS A 16 20.09 5.60 -3.93
CA LYS A 16 20.81 6.48 -4.89
C LYS A 16 20.43 7.95 -4.74
N ASP A 17 19.42 8.25 -3.94
CA ASP A 17 18.94 9.61 -3.76
C ASP A 17 19.63 10.26 -2.56
N TYR A 18 20.32 11.39 -2.80
CA TYR A 18 21.07 12.10 -1.75
C TYR A 18 20.18 12.95 -0.83
N ASP A 19 18.94 13.22 -1.23
CA ASP A 19 17.98 13.99 -0.42
C ASP A 19 17.19 13.10 0.57
N VAL A 20 17.46 11.78 0.57
CA VAL A 20 16.70 10.77 1.33
C VAL A 20 17.61 9.93 2.22
N ILE A 21 17.19 9.72 3.47
CA ILE A 21 17.76 8.68 4.35
C ILE A 21 16.79 7.52 4.45
N ILE A 22 17.31 6.32 4.30
CA ILE A 22 16.57 5.10 4.62
C ILE A 22 16.75 4.79 6.11
N ASP A 23 15.63 4.86 6.85
CA ASP A 23 15.55 4.49 8.26
C ASP A 23 15.40 2.97 8.43
N THR A 24 14.59 2.33 7.60
CA THR A 24 14.40 0.87 7.58
C THR A 24 14.35 0.38 6.13
N ASN A 25 15.04 -0.73 5.86
CA ASN A 25 15.05 -1.36 4.53
C ASN A 25 15.09 -2.88 4.65
N THR A 26 13.91 -3.48 4.70
CA THR A 26 13.75 -4.91 4.82
C THR A 26 12.80 -5.43 3.75
N VAL A 27 13.30 -6.26 2.85
CA VAL A 27 12.51 -7.07 1.92
C VAL A 27 12.85 -8.53 2.17
N ILE A 28 12.02 -9.22 2.93
CA ILE A 28 12.24 -10.63 3.24
C ILE A 28 11.61 -11.48 2.14
N LYS A 29 12.48 -12.15 1.39
CA LYS A 29 12.08 -13.14 0.37
C LYS A 29 11.62 -14.42 1.05
N ASN A 30 10.57 -15.02 0.52
CA ASN A 30 10.13 -16.33 1.00
C ASN A 30 11.05 -17.41 0.39
N LYS A 31 11.86 -18.06 1.24
CA LYS A 31 12.85 -19.05 0.77
C LYS A 31 12.31 -20.47 0.66
N LYS A 32 11.28 -20.82 1.42
CA LYS A 32 10.60 -22.15 1.38
C LYS A 32 9.29 -22.04 2.17
N HIS A 33 8.22 -22.53 1.59
CA HIS A 33 6.87 -22.60 2.13
C HIS A 33 6.21 -21.25 2.41
N VAL A 34 5.21 -20.96 1.62
CA VAL A 34 4.13 -20.04 1.91
C VAL A 34 3.65 -20.39 3.33
N GLY A 35 3.78 -19.50 4.30
CA GLY A 35 2.98 -19.58 5.51
C GLY A 35 1.57 -19.90 5.03
N VAL A 36 0.88 -20.83 5.71
CA VAL A 36 -0.38 -21.39 5.21
C VAL A 36 -1.35 -20.25 4.97
N LEU A 37 -1.39 -19.78 3.72
CA LEU A 37 -2.48 -18.92 3.28
C LEU A 37 -3.75 -19.75 3.37
N PRO A 38 -4.87 -19.19 3.82
CA PRO A 38 -6.13 -19.88 3.75
C PRO A 38 -6.43 -20.32 2.32
N ASP A 39 -7.01 -21.51 2.13
CA ASP A 39 -7.33 -22.04 0.80
C ASP A 39 -8.23 -21.10 -0.02
N TYR A 40 -9.03 -20.28 0.66
CA TYR A 40 -9.90 -19.28 0.04
C TYR A 40 -9.18 -17.97 -0.33
N ALA A 41 -7.89 -17.81 0.00
CA ALA A 41 -7.16 -16.62 -0.39
C ALA A 41 -7.03 -16.56 -1.92
N HIS A 42 -7.24 -15.37 -2.48
CA HIS A 42 -7.16 -15.18 -3.92
C HIS A 42 -5.77 -15.54 -4.46
N ALA A 43 -5.70 -16.09 -5.68
CA ALA A 43 -4.47 -16.57 -6.33
C ALA A 43 -3.35 -15.51 -6.37
N ALA A 44 -3.69 -14.21 -6.44
CA ALA A 44 -2.72 -13.12 -6.42
C ALA A 44 -1.92 -13.05 -5.11
N TYR A 45 -2.56 -13.37 -3.95
CA TYR A 45 -1.87 -13.40 -2.67
C TYR A 45 -0.97 -14.63 -2.56
N HIS A 46 -1.38 -15.78 -3.09
CA HIS A 46 -0.51 -16.96 -3.19
C HIS A 46 0.73 -16.66 -4.02
N ALA A 47 0.57 -15.98 -5.17
CA ALA A 47 1.67 -15.60 -6.04
C ALA A 47 2.62 -14.57 -5.38
N PHE A 48 2.08 -13.62 -4.62
CA PHE A 48 2.84 -12.61 -3.90
C PHE A 48 3.61 -13.23 -2.73
N TYR A 49 2.91 -13.90 -1.81
CA TYR A 49 3.52 -14.50 -0.63
C TYR A 49 4.38 -15.73 -0.93
N GLY A 50 4.23 -16.32 -2.11
CA GLY A 50 5.18 -17.30 -2.64
C GLY A 50 6.57 -16.73 -2.92
N GLN A 51 6.68 -15.43 -3.15
CA GLN A 51 7.93 -14.72 -3.44
C GLN A 51 8.43 -13.90 -2.26
N ILE A 52 7.53 -13.24 -1.52
CA ILE A 52 7.84 -12.27 -0.47
C ILE A 52 7.14 -12.70 0.83
N LYS A 53 7.87 -12.63 1.92
CA LYS A 53 7.31 -12.83 3.25
C LYS A 53 6.74 -11.51 3.81
N GLU A 54 7.56 -10.45 3.80
CA GLU A 54 7.20 -9.12 4.29
C GLU A 54 8.07 -8.05 3.64
N VAL A 55 7.58 -6.81 3.65
CA VAL A 55 8.32 -5.62 3.21
C VAL A 55 8.18 -4.53 4.26
N ASN A 56 9.29 -4.00 4.74
CA ASN A 56 9.31 -2.84 5.62
C ASN A 56 10.41 -1.89 5.14
N ILE A 57 10.01 -0.82 4.48
CA ILE A 57 10.88 0.24 3.97
C ILE A 57 10.38 1.55 4.53
N LYS A 58 11.24 2.29 5.21
CA LYS A 58 10.91 3.64 5.71
C LYS A 58 12.04 4.58 5.33
N TRP A 59 11.68 5.72 4.81
CA TRP A 59 12.62 6.77 4.45
C TRP A 59 12.15 8.14 4.90
N LEU A 60 13.13 8.99 5.21
CA LEU A 60 12.97 10.38 5.61
C LEU A 60 13.67 11.26 4.57
N ASN A 61 13.26 12.52 4.46
CA ASN A 61 13.93 13.47 3.60
C ASN A 61 14.66 14.55 4.39
N PHE A 62 15.75 15.09 3.85
CA PHE A 62 16.47 16.22 4.41
C PHE A 62 16.06 17.56 3.79
N LYS A 63 15.61 17.55 2.55
CA LYS A 63 15.30 18.74 1.79
C LYS A 63 14.12 19.54 2.36
N PHE A 64 13.19 18.84 3.04
CA PHE A 64 11.98 19.39 3.61
C PHE A 64 11.83 19.00 5.08
N GLU A 65 12.90 19.11 5.86
CA GLU A 65 12.96 18.68 7.28
C GLU A 65 11.85 19.25 8.17
N LYS A 66 11.32 20.44 7.85
CA LYS A 66 10.23 21.07 8.57
C LYS A 66 8.84 20.52 8.23
N LEU A 67 8.78 19.58 7.28
CA LEU A 67 7.54 18.98 6.81
C LEU A 67 7.53 17.47 7.15
N PRO A 68 7.02 17.09 8.33
CA PRO A 68 7.11 15.71 8.82
C PRO A 68 6.42 14.66 7.93
N ASN A 69 5.45 15.08 7.12
CA ASN A 69 4.72 14.19 6.23
C ASN A 69 5.38 14.02 4.83
N VAL A 70 6.51 14.71 4.59
CA VAL A 70 7.28 14.54 3.34
C VAL A 70 8.33 13.44 3.56
N CYS A 71 7.87 12.24 3.71
CA CYS A 71 8.63 11.01 3.92
C CYS A 71 7.82 9.83 3.37
N GLY A 72 8.30 8.60 3.53
CA GLY A 72 7.54 7.44 3.07
C GLY A 72 7.76 6.19 3.90
N LYS A 73 6.77 5.32 3.84
CA LYS A 73 6.81 3.99 4.45
C LYS A 73 6.00 3.00 3.63
N ILE A 74 6.58 1.84 3.46
CA ILE A 74 5.96 0.62 2.96
C ILE A 74 6.03 -0.40 4.09
N ASN A 75 4.90 -0.95 4.50
CA ASN A 75 4.86 -1.97 5.55
C ASN A 75 3.87 -3.07 5.17
N ILE A 76 4.23 -3.84 4.12
CA ILE A 76 3.44 -5.00 3.72
C ILE A 76 3.70 -6.10 4.73
N LEU A 77 2.63 -6.50 5.39
CA LEU A 77 2.65 -7.44 6.51
C LEU A 77 2.83 -8.89 6.02
N PRO A 78 3.41 -9.77 6.86
CA PRO A 78 3.48 -11.19 6.55
C PRO A 78 2.06 -11.81 6.53
N ALA A 79 1.90 -12.88 5.73
CA ALA A 79 0.60 -13.50 5.47
C ALA A 79 -0.16 -13.88 6.76
N GLU A 80 0.53 -14.47 7.72
CA GLU A 80 -0.05 -14.86 9.02
C GLU A 80 -0.65 -13.69 9.78
N LYS A 81 -0.12 -12.48 9.59
CA LYS A 81 -0.64 -11.26 10.20
C LYS A 81 -1.79 -10.67 9.39
N VAL A 82 -1.68 -10.66 8.06
CA VAL A 82 -2.75 -10.17 7.17
C VAL A 82 -4.05 -10.93 7.41
N PHE A 83 -3.98 -12.26 7.47
CA PHE A 83 -5.15 -13.12 7.64
C PHE A 83 -5.54 -13.36 9.11
N SER A 84 -4.90 -12.68 10.06
CA SER A 84 -5.30 -12.71 11.48
C SER A 84 -6.57 -11.90 11.74
N ASP A 85 -7.00 -11.90 12.99
CA ASP A 85 -8.05 -11.02 13.46
C ASP A 85 -7.52 -9.59 13.66
N TRP A 86 -8.33 -8.61 13.25
CA TRP A 86 -8.03 -7.19 13.34
C TRP A 86 -8.86 -6.47 14.41
N GLU A 87 -9.40 -7.24 15.38
CA GLU A 87 -10.03 -6.68 16.57
C GLU A 87 -9.06 -5.76 17.34
N GLY A 88 -9.55 -4.62 17.77
CA GLY A 88 -8.77 -3.61 18.50
C GLY A 88 -7.96 -2.67 17.61
N ILE A 89 -7.97 -2.87 16.28
CA ILE A 89 -7.28 -2.01 15.30
C ILE A 89 -8.26 -1.52 14.23
N VAL A 90 -8.87 -2.43 13.48
CA VAL A 90 -9.83 -2.10 12.40
C VAL A 90 -11.26 -2.07 12.90
N TRP A 91 -11.58 -2.91 13.86
CA TRP A 91 -12.88 -2.99 14.49
C TRP A 91 -12.75 -3.29 15.99
N PHE A 92 -13.79 -3.03 16.79
CA PHE A 92 -13.74 -3.13 18.24
C PHE A 92 -14.86 -4.02 18.81
N LYS A 93 -14.69 -4.51 20.03
CA LYS A 93 -15.70 -5.31 20.74
C LYS A 93 -17.03 -4.59 20.82
N GLY A 94 -18.12 -5.35 20.77
CA GLY A 94 -19.47 -4.83 20.90
C GLY A 94 -20.14 -4.39 19.60
N ILE A 95 -19.41 -4.39 18.48
CA ILE A 95 -20.04 -4.16 17.17
C ILE A 95 -20.74 -5.45 16.67
N PRO A 96 -21.83 -5.32 15.86
CA PRO A 96 -22.54 -6.47 15.30
C PRO A 96 -21.64 -7.41 14.50
N GLU A 97 -21.98 -8.73 14.49
CA GLU A 97 -21.24 -9.70 13.65
C GLU A 97 -21.32 -9.39 12.15
N THR A 98 -22.38 -8.71 11.73
CA THR A 98 -22.59 -8.30 10.33
C THR A 98 -21.82 -7.04 9.94
N TYR A 99 -21.03 -6.47 10.86
CA TYR A 99 -20.26 -5.27 10.55
C TYR A 99 -19.13 -5.59 9.56
N HIS A 100 -19.18 -4.96 8.42
CA HIS A 100 -18.35 -5.31 7.26
C HIS A 100 -16.83 -5.23 7.52
N LEU A 101 -16.37 -4.37 8.44
CA LEU A 101 -14.94 -4.27 8.77
C LEU A 101 -14.40 -5.52 9.51
N LYS A 102 -15.23 -6.44 9.99
CA LYS A 102 -14.76 -7.73 10.51
C LYS A 102 -14.11 -8.61 9.44
N ASP A 103 -14.55 -8.46 8.20
CA ASP A 103 -13.99 -9.17 7.05
C ASP A 103 -12.80 -8.43 6.42
N PHE A 104 -12.49 -7.22 6.89
CA PHE A 104 -11.39 -6.43 6.35
C PHE A 104 -10.04 -6.95 6.84
N LYS A 105 -9.13 -7.18 5.91
CA LYS A 105 -7.76 -7.64 6.16
C LYS A 105 -6.77 -6.57 5.75
N VAL A 106 -5.85 -6.22 6.66
CA VAL A 106 -4.84 -5.19 6.40
C VAL A 106 -3.64 -5.81 5.70
N LEU A 107 -3.31 -5.28 4.53
CA LEU A 107 -2.16 -5.68 3.72
C LEU A 107 -0.92 -4.80 3.99
N ASP A 108 -1.07 -3.50 3.84
CA ASP A 108 -0.01 -2.51 4.05
C ASP A 108 -0.40 -1.56 5.19
N PHE A 109 0.31 -1.68 6.31
CA PHE A 109 0.07 -0.89 7.51
C PHE A 109 1.17 0.16 7.67
N PHE A 110 1.12 1.19 6.83
CA PHE A 110 2.20 2.17 6.69
C PHE A 110 2.19 3.26 7.76
N VAL A 111 1.02 3.59 8.37
CA VAL A 111 0.89 4.52 9.51
C VAL A 111 -0.18 4.01 10.49
N ASN A 112 -0.21 4.57 11.71
CA ASN A 112 -1.11 4.10 12.75
C ASN A 112 -2.58 4.43 12.50
N GLU A 113 -2.86 5.47 11.73
CA GLU A 113 -4.20 5.98 11.43
C GLU A 113 -4.74 5.57 10.07
N ALA A 114 -3.94 4.91 9.22
CA ALA A 114 -4.38 4.51 7.90
C ALA A 114 -3.67 3.25 7.40
N CYS A 115 -4.37 2.49 6.58
CA CYS A 115 -3.83 1.28 5.96
C CYS A 115 -4.43 1.05 4.57
N VAL A 116 -3.85 0.09 3.85
CA VAL A 116 -4.47 -0.51 2.66
C VAL A 116 -4.78 -1.96 2.95
N GLY A 117 -5.95 -2.40 2.56
CA GLY A 117 -6.41 -3.75 2.78
C GLY A 117 -7.48 -4.19 1.78
N PHE A 118 -8.11 -5.30 2.06
CA PHE A 118 -9.14 -5.90 1.21
C PHE A 118 -10.20 -6.60 2.07
N TYR A 119 -11.38 -6.80 1.50
CA TYR A 119 -12.40 -7.63 2.12
C TYR A 119 -12.15 -9.09 1.80
N ASN A 120 -12.04 -9.91 2.85
CA ASN A 120 -11.84 -11.35 2.73
C ASN A 120 -13.19 -12.06 2.56
N ILE A 121 -13.92 -11.70 1.51
CA ILE A 121 -15.21 -12.26 1.12
C ILE A 121 -15.05 -12.82 -0.28
N GLU A 122 -15.60 -14.01 -0.53
CA GLU A 122 -15.57 -14.65 -1.84
C GLU A 122 -16.08 -13.70 -2.94
N GLY A 123 -15.32 -13.58 -4.01
CA GLY A 123 -15.60 -12.67 -5.13
C GLY A 123 -15.27 -11.19 -4.91
N LYS A 124 -14.77 -10.79 -3.72
CA LYS A 124 -14.41 -9.39 -3.40
C LYS A 124 -12.94 -9.18 -3.05
N THR A 125 -12.14 -10.23 -2.97
CA THR A 125 -10.76 -10.18 -2.49
C THR A 125 -9.77 -9.54 -3.45
N GLU A 126 -10.16 -9.19 -4.67
CA GLU A 126 -9.25 -8.62 -5.65
C GLU A 126 -9.05 -7.11 -5.49
N GLU A 127 -10.09 -6.39 -5.10
CA GLU A 127 -10.03 -4.93 -5.01
C GLU A 127 -9.43 -4.48 -3.69
N LEU A 128 -8.40 -3.65 -3.76
CA LEU A 128 -7.81 -3.03 -2.58
C LEU A 128 -8.54 -1.74 -2.21
N HIS A 129 -8.60 -1.49 -0.91
CA HIS A 129 -9.26 -0.35 -0.31
C HIS A 129 -8.27 0.43 0.55
N TYR A 130 -8.37 1.75 0.51
CA TYR A 130 -7.71 2.64 1.45
C TYR A 130 -8.65 2.92 2.62
N LEU A 131 -8.19 2.60 3.83
CA LEU A 131 -8.90 2.85 5.08
C LEU A 131 -8.12 3.89 5.88
N TYR A 132 -8.73 5.04 6.10
CA TYR A 132 -8.35 5.98 7.15
C TYR A 132 -9.23 5.65 8.36
N PHE A 133 -8.65 5.40 9.53
CA PHE A 133 -9.42 4.90 10.66
C PHE A 133 -10.51 5.89 11.07
N GLU A 134 -11.65 5.35 11.51
CA GLU A 134 -12.90 6.07 11.76
C GLU A 134 -13.65 6.52 10.49
N GLU A 135 -13.13 6.24 9.27
CA GLU A 135 -13.83 6.49 8.01
C GLU A 135 -14.21 5.18 7.31
N GLU A 136 -15.07 5.28 6.29
CA GLU A 136 -15.41 4.14 5.44
C GLU A 136 -14.26 3.82 4.47
N PRO A 137 -13.91 2.53 4.28
CA PRO A 137 -12.89 2.15 3.31
C PRO A 137 -13.23 2.58 1.89
N VAL A 138 -12.32 3.30 1.26
CA VAL A 138 -12.48 3.76 -0.12
C VAL A 138 -11.86 2.75 -1.08
N PRO A 139 -12.64 2.16 -2.03
CA PRO A 139 -12.10 1.26 -3.03
C PRO A 139 -11.13 2.01 -3.94
N LEU A 140 -9.92 1.46 -4.11
CA LEU A 140 -8.88 2.06 -4.95
C LEU A 140 -9.05 1.70 -6.44
N GLY A 141 -9.93 0.76 -6.77
CA GLY A 141 -10.15 0.29 -8.14
C GLY A 141 -8.96 -0.48 -8.72
N ILE A 142 -8.09 -1.04 -7.88
CA ILE A 142 -6.90 -1.79 -8.28
C ILE A 142 -6.77 -3.07 -7.45
N ASN A 143 -6.10 -4.06 -8.01
CA ASN A 143 -5.72 -5.29 -7.32
C ASN A 143 -4.30 -5.20 -6.73
N LEU A 144 -3.82 -6.28 -6.11
CA LEU A 144 -2.49 -6.35 -5.51
C LEU A 144 -1.36 -6.07 -6.51
N GLU A 145 -1.49 -6.53 -7.75
CA GLU A 145 -0.48 -6.28 -8.79
C GLU A 145 -0.41 -4.80 -9.15
N GLY A 146 -1.55 -4.17 -9.39
CA GLY A 146 -1.65 -2.73 -9.65
C GLY A 146 -1.14 -1.90 -8.47
N TYR A 147 -1.45 -2.34 -7.24
CA TYR A 147 -0.93 -1.70 -6.03
C TYR A 147 0.59 -1.71 -5.98
N CYS A 148 1.23 -2.87 -6.20
CA CYS A 148 2.69 -2.97 -6.20
C CYS A 148 3.35 -2.12 -7.30
N GLN A 149 2.72 -1.97 -8.46
CA GLN A 149 3.21 -1.08 -9.51
C GLN A 149 3.19 0.40 -9.06
N LEU A 150 2.07 0.87 -8.52
CA LEU A 150 1.93 2.24 -8.04
C LEU A 150 2.77 2.52 -6.79
N LEU A 151 2.89 1.53 -5.91
CA LEU A 151 3.76 1.59 -4.74
C LEU A 151 5.22 1.82 -5.15
N SER A 152 5.67 1.15 -6.22
CA SER A 152 7.02 1.33 -6.75
C SER A 152 7.24 2.71 -7.36
N LEU A 153 6.22 3.30 -7.97
CA LEU A 153 6.30 4.66 -8.52
C LEU A 153 6.21 5.74 -7.45
N SER A 154 5.44 5.49 -6.40
CA SER A 154 5.26 6.45 -5.29
C SER A 154 6.36 6.37 -4.24
N TYR A 155 7.27 5.38 -4.33
CA TYR A 155 8.29 5.09 -3.30
C TYR A 155 7.71 4.94 -1.88
N GLY A 156 6.40 4.61 -1.77
CA GLY A 156 5.70 4.56 -0.49
C GLY A 156 5.58 5.92 0.20
N PHE A 157 5.60 7.05 -0.53
CA PHE A 157 5.36 8.38 0.03
C PHE A 157 4.11 8.37 0.90
N PHE A 158 4.15 9.00 2.06
CA PHE A 158 3.03 8.97 3.00
C PHE A 158 1.72 9.42 2.34
N TYR A 159 0.70 8.59 2.49
CA TYR A 159 -0.65 8.82 2.00
C TYR A 159 -0.76 9.01 0.46
N TRP A 160 0.19 8.46 -0.33
CA TRP A 160 0.10 8.53 -1.79
C TRP A 160 -1.22 7.98 -2.34
N GLN A 161 -1.87 7.08 -1.62
CA GLN A 161 -3.19 6.53 -1.92
C GLN A 161 -4.26 7.63 -2.01
N SER A 162 -4.10 8.72 -1.25
CA SER A 162 -5.01 9.88 -1.31
C SER A 162 -5.05 10.54 -2.68
N ALA A 163 -3.96 10.39 -3.48
CA ALA A 163 -3.98 10.86 -4.87
C ALA A 163 -4.92 10.01 -5.75
N ILE A 164 -5.01 8.71 -5.51
CA ILE A 164 -5.98 7.83 -6.17
C ILE A 164 -7.40 8.15 -5.70
N VAL A 165 -7.61 8.31 -4.39
CA VAL A 165 -8.90 8.71 -3.82
C VAL A 165 -9.40 10.00 -4.47
N GLU A 166 -8.52 11.00 -4.65
CA GLU A 166 -8.88 12.24 -5.36
C GLU A 166 -9.28 11.98 -6.84
N LEU A 167 -8.57 11.08 -7.54
CA LEU A 167 -8.93 10.73 -8.93
C LEU A 167 -10.34 10.10 -9.03
N ILE A 168 -10.72 9.31 -8.02
CA ILE A 168 -12.01 8.61 -7.96
C ILE A 168 -13.12 9.55 -7.51
N THR A 169 -12.93 10.24 -6.39
CA THR A 169 -13.98 10.99 -5.69
C THR A 169 -14.06 12.46 -6.10
N LYS A 170 -13.03 12.97 -6.76
CA LYS A 170 -12.81 14.39 -7.08
C LYS A 170 -12.64 15.30 -5.85
N LYS A 171 -12.52 14.70 -4.65
CA LYS A 171 -12.27 15.43 -3.40
C LYS A 171 -10.77 15.56 -3.19
N LYS A 172 -10.29 16.79 -3.08
CA LYS A 172 -8.88 17.11 -2.81
C LYS A 172 -8.61 17.01 -1.32
N SER A 173 -7.52 16.34 -0.96
CA SER A 173 -6.97 16.33 0.40
C SER A 173 -5.63 17.08 0.46
N GLN A 174 -5.14 17.34 1.67
CA GLN A 174 -3.81 17.94 1.85
C GLN A 174 -2.71 16.95 1.44
N GLU A 175 -2.89 15.68 1.79
CA GLU A 175 -1.96 14.58 1.47
C GLU A 175 -1.80 14.40 -0.04
N SER A 176 -2.90 14.45 -0.80
CA SER A 176 -2.83 14.38 -2.25
C SER A 176 -2.12 15.59 -2.88
N LYS A 177 -2.30 16.79 -2.31
CA LYS A 177 -1.57 17.99 -2.75
C LYS A 177 -0.08 17.87 -2.45
N ASP A 178 0.28 17.36 -1.26
CA ASP A 178 1.66 17.20 -0.82
C ASP A 178 2.37 16.14 -1.69
N PHE A 179 1.75 15.00 -1.97
CA PHE A 179 2.25 14.02 -2.90
C PHE A 179 2.59 14.62 -4.27
N LYS A 180 1.65 15.35 -4.88
CA LYS A 180 1.84 15.99 -6.19
C LYS A 180 2.92 17.07 -6.18
N ARG A 181 3.04 17.79 -5.07
CA ARG A 181 3.96 18.93 -4.93
C ARG A 181 5.39 18.50 -4.64
N TYR A 182 5.57 17.50 -3.76
CA TYR A 182 6.88 17.17 -3.21
C TYR A 182 7.55 15.99 -3.91
N MET A 183 6.81 15.00 -4.40
CA MET A 183 7.40 13.87 -5.10
C MET A 183 8.30 14.27 -6.29
N PRO A 184 7.89 15.17 -7.21
CA PRO A 184 8.76 15.60 -8.32
C PRO A 184 9.98 16.40 -7.89
N LYS A 185 9.98 16.92 -6.65
CA LYS A 185 11.09 17.69 -6.10
C LYS A 185 12.10 16.82 -5.36
N LEU A 186 11.66 15.68 -4.85
CA LEU A 186 12.49 14.66 -4.21
C LEU A 186 13.10 13.74 -5.27
N PHE A 187 12.26 13.21 -6.15
CA PHE A 187 12.63 12.18 -7.12
C PHE A 187 12.51 12.71 -8.54
N SER A 188 13.64 12.93 -9.19
CA SER A 188 13.70 13.52 -10.55
C SER A 188 13.08 12.61 -11.63
N ASP A 189 12.98 11.31 -11.36
CA ASP A 189 12.34 10.32 -12.23
C ASP A 189 10.84 10.16 -11.98
N PHE A 190 10.28 10.83 -10.95
CA PHE A 190 8.86 10.83 -10.69
C PHE A 190 8.11 11.84 -11.56
N SER A 191 7.03 11.37 -12.18
CA SER A 191 6.09 12.19 -12.94
C SER A 191 4.65 11.87 -12.50
N TYR A 192 3.93 12.86 -11.99
CA TYR A 192 2.53 12.67 -11.60
C TYR A 192 1.62 12.27 -12.80
N PRO A 193 1.79 12.86 -14.02
CA PRO A 193 1.06 12.37 -15.19
C PRO A 193 1.32 10.89 -15.48
N GLN A 194 2.57 10.42 -15.38
CA GLN A 194 2.92 9.01 -15.54
C GLN A 194 2.28 8.14 -14.45
N PHE A 195 2.26 8.60 -13.21
CA PHE A 195 1.56 7.91 -12.12
C PHE A 195 0.07 7.72 -12.44
N VAL A 196 -0.60 8.77 -12.95
CA VAL A 196 -2.01 8.72 -13.36
C VAL A 196 -2.22 7.78 -14.56
N GLU A 197 -1.31 7.79 -15.51
CA GLU A 197 -1.35 6.87 -16.67
C GLU A 197 -1.27 5.41 -16.22
N VAL A 198 -0.28 5.06 -15.37
CA VAL A 198 -0.15 3.71 -14.84
C VAL A 198 -1.38 3.33 -14.00
N TYR A 199 -1.91 4.25 -13.17
CA TYR A 199 -3.14 4.00 -12.45
C TYR A 199 -4.30 3.62 -13.41
N ASN A 200 -4.47 4.35 -14.51
CA ASN A 200 -5.52 4.05 -15.48
C ASN A 200 -5.32 2.70 -16.19
N GLN A 201 -4.07 2.29 -16.40
CA GLN A 201 -3.73 0.99 -17.00
C GLN A 201 -4.04 -0.19 -16.08
N VAL A 202 -3.78 -0.03 -14.75
CA VAL A 202 -3.93 -1.11 -13.76
C VAL A 202 -5.31 -1.17 -13.11
N ARG A 203 -6.20 -0.24 -13.45
CA ARG A 203 -7.57 -0.25 -12.91
C ARG A 203 -8.33 -1.51 -13.28
N ILE A 204 -9.01 -2.08 -12.29
CA ILE A 204 -9.99 -3.15 -12.49
C ILE A 204 -11.10 -2.59 -13.39
N LYS A 205 -11.28 -3.18 -14.56
CA LYS A 205 -12.39 -2.84 -15.45
C LYS A 205 -13.68 -3.39 -14.84
N LYS A 206 -14.56 -2.51 -14.41
CA LYS A 206 -15.93 -2.93 -14.03
C LYS A 206 -16.62 -3.39 -15.32
N THR A 207 -16.86 -4.68 -15.43
CA THR A 207 -17.71 -5.30 -16.47
C THR A 207 -19.17 -4.98 -16.20
#